data_dbc596d964c8126bc8cea603fd320585
#
_entry.id   dbc596d964c8126bc8cea603fd320585
#
_cell.length_a   1.000
_cell.length_b   1.000
_cell.length_c   1.000
_cell.angle_alpha   90.00
_cell.angle_beta   90.00
_cell.angle_gamma   90.00
#
_symmetry.space_group_name_H-M   'P 1'
#
loop_
_entity.id
_entity.type
_entity.pdbx_description
1 polymer ?
#
loop_
_entity_poly.entity_id
_entity_poly.type
_entity_poly.pdbx_seq_one_letter_code
_entity_poly.pdbx_strand_id
1 'polypeptide(L)'
;MQAQILALLKRLCKERGTSIILITHDMGVIAETADRVGVLYSGRLAEIGLTFEVLSNPMHPYTQGLIAATPRIEPETLDKKLYQIPGTMPNLSEIPDGCPFHKRCPKTTPKCFEVKPPLLYDRASCWLLENKTGVI
;
A
#
# COMPACT_ATOMS: atom_id res chain seq x y z
N MET A 1 10.07 9.64 -21.55
CA MET A 1 9.53 10.94 -21.10
C MET A 1 9.21 10.95 -19.61
N GLN A 2 8.44 10.01 -19.06
CA GLN A 2 8.08 9.96 -17.63
C GLN A 2 9.30 9.92 -16.69
N ALA A 3 10.28 9.04 -16.97
CA ALA A 3 11.49 8.92 -16.16
C ALA A 3 12.33 10.21 -16.10
N GLN A 4 12.36 10.99 -17.19
CA GLN A 4 13.08 12.27 -17.23
C GLN A 4 12.43 13.33 -16.36
N ILE A 5 11.08 13.36 -16.33
CA ILE A 5 10.31 14.28 -15.47
C ILE A 5 10.54 13.95 -14.00
N LEU A 6 10.50 12.65 -13.65
CA LEU A 6 10.73 12.20 -12.28
C LEU A 6 12.15 12.51 -11.80
N ALA A 7 13.15 12.31 -12.66
CA ALA A 7 14.55 12.67 -12.38
C ALA A 7 14.70 14.18 -12.15
N LEU A 8 14.04 15.02 -12.97
CA LEU A 8 14.02 16.47 -12.80
C LEU A 8 13.38 16.88 -11.47
N LEU A 9 12.22 16.28 -11.12
CA LEU A 9 11.53 16.55 -9.86
C LEU A 9 12.40 16.19 -8.66
N LYS A 10 13.05 15.01 -8.67
CA LYS A 10 14.01 14.61 -7.63
C LYS A 10 15.16 15.61 -7.47
N ARG A 11 15.71 16.08 -8.59
CA ARG A 11 16.78 17.07 -8.57
C ARG A 11 16.31 18.38 -7.94
N LEU A 12 15.14 18.88 -8.33
CA LEU A 12 14.56 20.11 -7.78
C LEU A 12 14.30 19.99 -6.27
N CYS A 13 13.83 18.83 -5.79
CA CYS A 13 13.68 18.58 -4.36
C CYS A 13 15.00 18.77 -3.61
N LYS A 14 16.10 18.17 -4.12
CA LYS A 14 17.42 18.26 -3.50
C LYS A 14 17.99 19.67 -3.55
N GLU A 15 17.89 20.35 -4.70
CA GLU A 15 18.47 21.67 -4.91
C GLU A 15 17.72 22.79 -4.16
N ARG A 16 16.41 22.63 -4.02
CA ARG A 16 15.53 23.65 -3.45
C ARG A 16 15.03 23.35 -2.02
N GLY A 17 15.32 22.18 -1.49
CA GLY A 17 14.78 21.73 -0.20
C GLY A 17 13.25 21.58 -0.19
N THR A 18 12.65 21.32 -1.37
CA THR A 18 11.20 21.21 -1.54
C THR A 18 10.75 19.77 -1.36
N SER A 19 9.61 19.56 -0.71
CA SER A 19 8.95 18.26 -0.63
C SER A 19 7.90 18.13 -1.72
N ILE A 20 7.76 16.94 -2.30
CA ILE A 20 6.75 16.63 -3.32
C ILE A 20 5.85 15.49 -2.83
N ILE A 21 4.55 15.66 -3.01
CA ILE A 21 3.57 14.58 -2.86
C ILE A 21 3.24 14.08 -4.27
N LEU A 22 3.57 12.81 -4.54
CA LEU A 22 3.27 12.15 -5.80
C LEU A 22 2.10 11.19 -5.60
N ILE A 23 1.03 11.34 -6.39
CA ILE A 23 -0.12 10.44 -6.39
C ILE A 23 -0.06 9.60 -7.67
N THR A 24 0.07 8.29 -7.51
CA THR A 24 0.18 7.34 -8.61
C THR A 24 -0.31 5.96 -8.18
N HIS A 25 -0.65 5.12 -9.15
CA HIS A 25 -0.91 3.69 -8.94
C HIS A 25 0.27 2.81 -9.41
N ASP A 26 1.35 3.42 -9.89
CA ASP A 26 2.53 2.71 -10.40
C ASP A 26 3.54 2.47 -9.26
N MET A 27 3.62 1.22 -8.82
CA MET A 27 4.52 0.80 -7.74
C MET A 27 6.00 0.92 -8.12
N GLY A 28 6.33 0.79 -9.40
CA GLY A 28 7.70 0.99 -9.90
C GLY A 28 8.14 2.44 -9.75
N VAL A 29 7.27 3.38 -10.11
CA VAL A 29 7.52 4.82 -9.92
C VAL A 29 7.72 5.14 -8.45
N ILE A 30 6.89 4.59 -7.55
CA ILE A 30 7.03 4.79 -6.10
C ILE A 30 8.37 4.25 -5.61
N ALA A 31 8.74 3.02 -6.00
CA ALA A 31 9.98 2.37 -5.59
C ALA A 31 11.23 3.18 -5.96
N GLU A 32 11.21 3.82 -7.13
CA GLU A 32 12.34 4.60 -7.62
C GLU A 32 12.41 6.03 -7.07
N THR A 33 11.26 6.64 -6.73
CA THR A 33 11.19 8.09 -6.52
C THR A 33 10.85 8.52 -5.11
N ALA A 34 10.08 7.73 -4.37
CA ALA A 34 9.52 8.15 -3.10
C ALA A 34 10.37 7.69 -1.90
N ASP A 35 10.64 8.57 -0.94
CA ASP A 35 11.27 8.21 0.33
C ASP A 35 10.27 7.51 1.26
N ARG A 36 9.02 7.95 1.23
CA ARG A 36 7.91 7.40 2.00
C ARG A 36 6.71 7.15 1.10
N VAL A 37 5.92 6.15 1.46
CA VAL A 37 4.68 5.82 0.75
C VAL A 37 3.52 5.69 1.72
N GLY A 38 2.36 6.21 1.31
CA GLY A 38 1.08 5.96 1.94
C GLY A 38 0.17 5.19 0.97
N VAL A 39 -0.30 4.04 1.39
CA VAL A 39 -1.23 3.21 0.63
C VAL A 39 -2.66 3.51 1.06
N LEU A 40 -3.49 3.95 0.12
CA LEU A 40 -4.88 4.31 0.36
C LEU A 40 -5.82 3.23 -0.18
N TYR A 41 -6.86 2.89 0.58
CA TYR A 41 -7.95 2.04 0.15
C TYR A 41 -9.30 2.68 0.50
N SER A 42 -10.18 2.86 -0.47
CA SER A 42 -11.49 3.51 -0.30
C SER A 42 -11.40 4.83 0.49
N GLY A 43 -10.46 5.71 0.11
CA GLY A 43 -10.25 7.01 0.74
C GLY A 43 -9.63 6.98 2.15
N ARG A 44 -9.17 5.81 2.62
CA ARG A 44 -8.56 5.65 3.94
C ARG A 44 -7.14 5.13 3.86
N LEU A 45 -6.31 5.57 4.79
CA LEU A 45 -4.94 5.12 4.91
C LEU A 45 -4.92 3.66 5.38
N ALA A 46 -4.45 2.75 4.53
CA ALA A 46 -4.25 1.34 4.85
C ALA A 46 -2.88 1.09 5.48
N GLU A 47 -1.84 1.67 4.89
CA GLU A 47 -0.46 1.51 5.37
C GLU A 47 0.38 2.74 5.01
N ILE A 48 1.36 3.09 5.85
CA ILE A 48 2.31 4.17 5.62
C ILE A 48 3.69 3.80 6.19
N GLY A 49 4.75 4.27 5.56
CA GLY A 49 6.11 4.07 6.07
C GLY A 49 7.18 4.47 5.08
N LEU A 50 8.42 4.11 5.38
CA LEU A 50 9.51 4.22 4.41
C LEU A 50 9.23 3.30 3.23
N THR A 51 9.49 3.78 2.02
CA THR A 51 9.15 3.04 0.80
C THR A 51 9.77 1.64 0.81
N PHE A 52 11.05 1.54 1.17
CA PHE A 52 11.72 0.24 1.27
C PHE A 52 11.03 -0.73 2.24
N GLU A 53 10.62 -0.26 3.41
CA GLU A 53 9.97 -1.10 4.42
C GLU A 53 8.59 -1.57 3.98
N VAL A 54 7.78 -0.67 3.42
CA VAL A 54 6.43 -1.01 2.95
C VAL A 54 6.48 -1.99 1.78
N LEU A 55 7.46 -1.84 0.87
CA LEU A 55 7.60 -2.72 -0.28
C LEU A 55 8.21 -4.08 0.07
N SER A 56 9.18 -4.13 1.00
CA SER A 56 9.84 -5.38 1.39
C SER A 56 9.09 -6.17 2.46
N ASN A 57 8.39 -5.50 3.37
CA ASN A 57 7.65 -6.12 4.48
C ASN A 57 6.29 -5.44 4.70
N PRO A 58 5.36 -5.56 3.74
CA PRO A 58 4.03 -4.97 3.83
C PRO A 58 3.23 -5.58 4.98
N MET A 59 2.61 -4.73 5.80
CA MET A 59 1.86 -5.15 6.98
C MET A 59 0.36 -5.31 6.69
N HIS A 60 -0.21 -4.44 5.85
CA HIS A 60 -1.62 -4.50 5.52
C HIS A 60 -1.89 -5.52 4.39
N PRO A 61 -2.90 -6.41 4.51
CA PRO A 61 -3.21 -7.40 3.48
C PRO A 61 -3.49 -6.82 2.09
N TYR A 62 -4.03 -5.61 2.01
CA TYR A 62 -4.22 -4.91 0.74
C TYR A 62 -2.88 -4.55 0.09
N THR A 63 -1.93 -4.01 0.86
CA THR A 63 -0.56 -3.70 0.38
C THR A 63 0.14 -4.97 -0.10
N GLN A 64 0.01 -6.07 0.65
CA GLN A 64 0.52 -7.39 0.25
C GLN A 64 -0.04 -7.82 -1.11
N GLY A 65 -1.35 -7.64 -1.28
CA GLY A 65 -2.04 -7.94 -2.54
C GLY A 65 -1.58 -7.07 -3.71
N LEU A 66 -1.39 -5.76 -3.50
CA LEU A 66 -0.88 -4.84 -4.53
C LEU A 66 0.53 -5.22 -5.00
N ILE A 67 1.42 -5.53 -4.05
CA ILE A 67 2.79 -5.93 -4.37
C ILE A 67 2.80 -7.28 -5.10
N ALA A 68 1.98 -8.24 -4.67
CA ALA A 68 1.84 -9.54 -5.33
C ALA A 68 1.23 -9.46 -6.74
N ALA A 69 0.40 -8.44 -6.99
CA ALA A 69 -0.19 -8.17 -8.31
C ALA A 69 0.74 -7.40 -9.26
N THR A 70 1.85 -6.83 -8.74
CA THR A 70 2.80 -6.07 -9.54
C THR A 70 3.69 -7.03 -10.34
N PRO A 71 3.75 -6.92 -11.68
CA PRO A 71 4.62 -7.75 -12.49
C PRO A 71 6.09 -7.58 -12.10
N ARG A 72 6.77 -8.69 -11.83
CA ARG A 72 8.24 -8.70 -11.71
C ARG A 72 8.80 -9.23 -13.03
N ILE A 73 9.74 -8.48 -13.61
CA ILE A 73 10.45 -8.88 -14.82
C ILE A 73 11.57 -9.84 -14.41
N GLU A 74 11.19 -11.04 -13.99
CA GLU A 74 12.12 -12.14 -13.74
C GLU A 74 11.82 -13.26 -14.76
N PRO A 75 12.84 -13.88 -15.39
CA PRO A 75 12.64 -14.92 -16.40
C PRO A 75 11.74 -16.09 -15.94
N GLU A 76 11.76 -16.39 -14.63
CA GLU A 76 11.00 -17.48 -14.02
C GLU A 76 9.52 -17.13 -13.78
N THR A 77 9.11 -15.88 -13.98
CA THR A 77 7.74 -15.41 -13.69
C THR A 77 6.91 -15.17 -14.95
N LEU A 78 7.49 -15.31 -16.14
CA LEU A 78 6.82 -15.02 -17.42
C LEU A 78 5.58 -15.89 -17.69
N ASP A 79 5.52 -17.10 -17.13
CA ASP A 79 4.40 -18.04 -17.27
C ASP A 79 3.48 -18.09 -16.04
N LYS A 80 3.76 -17.33 -14.99
CA LYS A 80 2.93 -17.33 -13.78
C LYS A 80 1.78 -16.32 -13.91
N LYS A 81 0.56 -16.81 -13.74
CA LYS A 81 -0.63 -15.95 -13.66
C LYS A 81 -0.44 -14.94 -12.53
N LEU A 82 -0.51 -13.65 -12.84
CA LEU A 82 -0.42 -12.59 -11.85
C LEU A 82 -1.51 -12.74 -10.79
N TYR A 83 -1.13 -12.50 -9.54
CA TYR A 83 -2.10 -12.46 -8.44
C TYR A 83 -3.12 -11.35 -8.68
N GLN A 84 -4.38 -11.67 -8.48
CA GLN A 84 -5.47 -10.70 -8.53
C GLN A 84 -6.13 -10.64 -7.15
N ILE A 85 -6.27 -9.42 -6.62
CA ILE A 85 -7.03 -9.21 -5.39
C ILE A 85 -8.50 -9.55 -5.67
N PRO A 86 -9.09 -10.56 -5.00
CA PRO A 86 -10.45 -11.00 -5.29
C PRO A 86 -11.49 -9.92 -4.98
N GLY A 87 -12.66 -10.02 -5.62
CA GLY A 87 -13.80 -9.14 -5.40
C GLY A 87 -13.63 -7.74 -5.99
N THR A 88 -14.63 -6.91 -5.79
CA THR A 88 -14.69 -5.53 -6.29
C THR A 88 -14.48 -4.53 -5.16
N MET A 89 -13.97 -3.34 -5.50
CA MET A 89 -13.87 -2.23 -4.55
C MET A 89 -15.29 -1.80 -4.11
N PRO A 90 -15.53 -1.55 -2.81
CA PRO A 90 -16.81 -1.02 -2.37
C PRO A 90 -17.05 0.36 -2.99
N ASN A 91 -18.32 0.66 -3.22
CA ASN A 91 -18.71 2.00 -3.64
C ASN A 91 -18.34 3.00 -2.52
N LEU A 92 -17.83 4.18 -2.89
CA LEU A 92 -17.45 5.20 -1.91
C LEU A 92 -18.63 5.71 -1.06
N SER A 93 -19.86 5.57 -1.57
CA SER A 93 -21.09 5.85 -0.82
C SER A 93 -21.47 4.77 0.20
N GLU A 94 -20.86 3.58 0.13
CA GLU A 94 -21.19 2.39 0.93
C GLU A 94 -19.96 1.87 1.70
N ILE A 95 -19.13 2.78 2.19
CA ILE A 95 -17.96 2.41 2.99
C ILE A 95 -18.45 1.83 4.32
N PRO A 96 -18.05 0.59 4.66
CA PRO A 96 -18.50 -0.08 5.90
C PRO A 96 -17.94 0.63 7.14
N ASP A 97 -18.65 0.45 8.27
CA ASP A 97 -18.22 0.99 9.57
C ASP A 97 -16.90 0.37 10.06
N GLY A 98 -16.66 -0.89 9.72
CA GLY A 98 -15.42 -1.61 10.02
C GLY A 98 -14.27 -1.32 9.07
N CYS A 99 -13.41 -2.31 8.87
CA CYS A 99 -12.30 -2.22 7.92
C CYS A 99 -12.84 -2.21 6.48
N PRO A 100 -12.53 -1.19 5.65
CA PRO A 100 -13.05 -1.11 4.28
C PRO A 100 -12.65 -2.31 3.41
N PHE A 101 -11.52 -2.92 3.70
CA PHE A 101 -10.98 -4.05 2.94
C PHE A 101 -11.53 -5.43 3.38
N HIS A 102 -12.33 -5.53 4.46
CA HIS A 102 -12.72 -6.81 5.08
C HIS A 102 -13.35 -7.79 4.10
N LYS A 103 -14.20 -7.35 3.17
CA LYS A 103 -14.86 -8.22 2.18
C LYS A 103 -13.90 -8.89 1.19
N ARG A 104 -12.72 -8.31 1.00
CA ARG A 104 -11.69 -8.78 0.06
C ARG A 104 -10.44 -9.31 0.77
N CYS A 105 -10.41 -9.21 2.09
CA CYS A 105 -9.26 -9.60 2.90
C CYS A 105 -9.26 -11.12 3.13
N PRO A 106 -8.22 -11.85 2.71
CA PRO A 106 -8.12 -13.28 2.96
C PRO A 106 -7.90 -13.63 4.43
N LYS A 107 -7.59 -12.63 5.26
CA LYS A 107 -7.28 -12.76 6.69
C LYS A 107 -8.29 -12.01 7.56
N THR A 108 -9.52 -11.80 7.08
CA THR A 108 -10.54 -11.06 7.83
C THR A 108 -10.92 -11.78 9.12
N THR A 109 -11.21 -11.01 10.16
CA THR A 109 -11.70 -11.47 11.47
C THR A 109 -13.05 -10.82 11.78
N PRO A 110 -13.84 -11.35 12.73
CA PRO A 110 -15.12 -10.74 13.12
C PRO A 110 -15.01 -9.26 13.47
N LYS A 111 -13.94 -8.86 14.17
CA LYS A 111 -13.67 -7.46 14.53
C LYS A 111 -13.54 -6.53 13.31
N CYS A 112 -13.10 -7.05 12.17
CA CYS A 112 -12.98 -6.27 10.93
C CYS A 112 -14.33 -5.83 10.35
N PHE A 113 -15.44 -6.49 10.69
CA PHE A 113 -16.77 -6.12 10.23
C PHE A 113 -17.37 -4.98 11.05
N GLU A 114 -17.04 -4.94 12.33
CA GLU A 114 -17.72 -4.09 13.31
C GLU A 114 -16.97 -2.80 13.60
N VAL A 115 -15.63 -2.91 13.70
CA VAL A 115 -14.81 -1.80 14.20
C VAL A 115 -13.69 -1.47 13.22
N LYS A 116 -13.57 -0.18 12.91
CA LYS A 116 -12.51 0.36 12.07
C LYS A 116 -11.16 0.24 12.79
N PRO A 117 -10.15 -0.38 12.15
CA PRO A 117 -8.81 -0.42 12.74
C PRO A 117 -8.19 0.98 12.78
N PRO A 118 -7.62 1.40 13.92
CA PRO A 118 -6.77 2.58 13.97
C PRO A 118 -5.44 2.32 13.24
N LEU A 119 -4.67 3.36 13.03
CA LEU A 119 -3.28 3.21 12.57
C LEU A 119 -2.44 2.65 13.74
N LEU A 120 -2.08 1.39 13.66
CA LEU A 120 -1.26 0.71 14.65
C LEU A 120 0.22 0.83 14.32
N TYR A 121 1.05 1.07 15.35
CA TYR A 121 2.51 1.24 15.24
C TYR A 121 2.95 2.32 14.24
N ASP A 122 2.10 3.33 14.01
CA ASP A 122 2.30 4.36 12.99
C ASP A 122 2.56 3.79 11.57
N ARG A 123 2.09 2.55 11.33
CA ARG A 123 2.39 1.78 10.11
C ARG A 123 1.17 1.32 9.34
N ALA A 124 0.22 0.64 9.96
CA ALA A 124 -0.91 0.10 9.20
C ALA A 124 -2.21 0.06 10.01
N SER A 125 -3.32 0.31 9.29
CA SER A 125 -4.68 0.25 9.84
C SER A 125 -5.23 -1.17 9.71
N CYS A 126 -4.73 -2.10 10.53
CA CYS A 126 -5.07 -3.52 10.45
C CYS A 126 -5.10 -4.20 11.82
N TRP A 127 -6.22 -4.85 12.17
CA TRP A 127 -6.38 -5.59 13.43
C TRP A 127 -5.44 -6.79 13.59
N LEU A 128 -4.90 -7.33 12.49
CA LEU A 128 -3.91 -8.42 12.55
C LEU A 128 -2.61 -8.02 13.25
N LEU A 129 -2.38 -6.72 13.41
CA LEU A 129 -1.19 -6.21 14.11
C LEU A 129 -1.40 -6.08 15.62
N GLU A 130 -2.64 -6.12 16.11
CA GLU A 130 -2.94 -5.93 17.54
C GLU A 130 -2.20 -6.93 18.45
N ASN A 131 -1.95 -8.16 17.96
CA ASN A 131 -1.29 -9.23 18.69
C ASN A 131 0.20 -9.42 18.32
N LYS A 132 0.76 -8.56 17.48
CA LYS A 132 2.20 -8.60 17.17
C LYS A 132 2.99 -7.80 18.22
N THR A 133 2.99 -8.24 19.46
CA THR A 133 3.97 -7.84 20.47
C THR A 133 5.34 -8.36 20.02
N GLY A 134 6.18 -7.51 19.45
CA GLY A 134 7.55 -7.87 19.09
C GLY A 134 8.06 -7.35 17.75
N VAL A 135 7.49 -6.27 17.20
CA VAL A 135 8.11 -5.55 16.08
C VAL A 135 8.43 -4.13 16.56
N ILE A 136 9.54 -4.02 17.26
CA ILE A 136 10.31 -2.79 17.41
C ILE A 136 11.49 -2.89 16.46
#